data_da815fa57a47fbfc61de2e9b8ae76115
#
_entry.id   da815fa57a47fbfc61de2e9b8ae76115
#
_cell.length_a   1.000
_cell.length_b   1.000
_cell.length_c   1.000
_cell.angle_alpha   90.00
_cell.angle_beta   90.00
_cell.angle_gamma   90.00
#
_symmetry.space_group_name_H-M   'P 1'
#
loop_
_entity.id
_entity.type
_entity.pdbx_description
1 polymer ?
#
loop_
_entity_poly.entity_id
_entity_poly.type
_entity_poly.pdbx_seq_one_letter_code
_entity_poly.pdbx_strand_id
1 'polypeptide(L)'
;QTALSLVGALQAAEGVTTELITDLNSVNFGDATTAAFPTESLKNGQNTSEYIPLNKIAQYGLYFNGYNPGRFDGVYDSSMSSKVKAFQEFYGLTGIDLVTSGEVNVSTMKSLSTSKGDVNRSAKACDCATVLNKQQALDLKNAGFSHVGRYLTGSVGTEHIPKFITLDEIKCIESAGLSVFPIYQDGGYELDYFKNPTQGSIDAQTAILAAERIGVPAGTTIYFAVDFDCYGYQVDTFIIPYFAHINMFFNSFRNKKKYKAGIYGPRYVCSKVSDYGLVS
;
A
#
# COMPACT_ATOMS: atom_id res chain seq x y z
N GLN A 1 -7.30 3.71 15.20
CA GLN A 1 -8.11 4.37 14.17
C GLN A 1 -7.56 4.03 12.81
N THR A 2 -8.42 3.69 11.85
CA THR A 2 -8.05 3.34 10.48
C THR A 2 -7.80 4.59 9.63
N ALA A 3 -7.16 4.44 8.47
CA ALA A 3 -7.03 5.51 7.48
C ALA A 3 -8.38 6.10 7.08
N LEU A 4 -9.44 5.30 7.03
CA LEU A 4 -10.81 5.74 6.79
C LEU A 4 -11.30 6.74 7.83
N SER A 5 -10.94 6.57 9.11
CA SER A 5 -11.26 7.53 10.18
C SER A 5 -10.55 8.87 10.00
N LEU A 6 -9.34 8.89 9.40
CA LEU A 6 -8.63 10.14 9.08
C LEU A 6 -9.31 10.89 7.95
N VAL A 7 -9.77 10.21 6.89
CA VAL A 7 -10.52 10.83 5.80
C VAL A 7 -11.81 11.42 6.31
N GLY A 8 -12.56 10.70 7.16
CA GLY A 8 -13.78 11.20 7.78
C GLY A 8 -13.53 12.43 8.67
N ALA A 9 -12.46 12.43 9.45
CA ALA A 9 -12.08 13.59 10.26
C ALA A 9 -11.68 14.79 9.37
N LEU A 10 -11.02 14.55 8.25
CA LEU A 10 -10.69 15.59 7.27
C LEU A 10 -11.97 16.20 6.67
N GLN A 11 -12.87 15.37 6.18
CA GLN A 11 -14.16 15.82 5.62
C GLN A 11 -14.97 16.66 6.61
N ALA A 12 -14.99 16.23 7.88
CA ALA A 12 -15.66 16.99 8.93
C ALA A 12 -14.97 18.35 9.19
N ALA A 13 -13.65 18.41 9.18
CA ALA A 13 -12.87 19.64 9.34
C ALA A 13 -13.05 20.61 8.15
N GLU A 14 -13.24 20.09 6.96
CA GLU A 14 -13.49 20.85 5.72
C GLU A 14 -14.97 21.22 5.51
N GLY A 15 -15.88 20.69 6.32
CA GLY A 15 -17.32 20.90 6.16
C GLY A 15 -17.92 20.18 4.93
N VAL A 16 -17.24 19.17 4.40
CA VAL A 16 -17.69 18.41 3.22
C VAL A 16 -18.86 17.48 3.55
N THR A 17 -18.96 17.00 4.78
CA THR A 17 -20.08 16.20 5.25
C THR A 17 -20.65 16.78 6.52
N THR A 18 -22.00 16.90 6.56
CA THR A 18 -22.77 17.32 7.73
C THR A 18 -23.43 16.13 8.44
N GLU A 19 -23.37 14.93 7.83
CA GLU A 19 -23.94 13.72 8.38
C GLU A 19 -22.92 12.95 9.21
N LEU A 20 -23.42 12.33 10.28
CA LEU A 20 -22.60 11.40 11.07
C LEU A 20 -22.21 10.23 10.16
N ILE A 21 -20.91 10.01 9.96
CA ILE A 21 -20.42 8.88 9.21
C ILE A 21 -20.70 7.61 10.02
N THR A 22 -21.76 6.91 9.65
CA THR A 22 -22.17 5.65 10.30
C THR A 22 -21.50 4.43 9.69
N ASP A 23 -21.02 4.55 8.45
CA ASP A 23 -20.30 3.50 7.74
C ASP A 23 -18.93 4.01 7.27
N LEU A 24 -17.89 3.62 7.98
CA LEU A 24 -16.51 3.97 7.64
C LEU A 24 -16.04 3.39 6.30
N ASN A 25 -16.72 2.37 5.77
CA ASN A 25 -16.37 1.78 4.47
C ASN A 25 -16.86 2.65 3.30
N SER A 26 -17.77 3.57 3.53
CA SER A 26 -18.26 4.52 2.53
C SER A 26 -17.41 5.78 2.40
N VAL A 27 -16.48 6.01 3.34
CA VAL A 27 -15.65 7.21 3.37
C VAL A 27 -14.51 7.08 2.38
N ASN A 28 -14.40 8.01 1.43
CA ASN A 28 -13.30 8.07 0.48
C ASN A 28 -12.75 9.49 0.32
N PHE A 29 -11.51 9.60 -0.10
CA PHE A 29 -10.90 10.88 -0.46
C PHE A 29 -11.23 11.19 -1.93
N GLY A 30 -12.46 11.63 -2.18
CA GLY A 30 -13.00 11.92 -3.51
C GLY A 30 -12.80 13.39 -3.94
N ASP A 31 -13.53 13.76 -5.00
CA ASP A 31 -13.43 15.09 -5.60
C ASP A 31 -13.89 16.20 -4.65
N ALA A 32 -14.95 15.98 -3.87
CA ALA A 32 -15.44 16.96 -2.90
C ALA A 32 -14.40 17.25 -1.81
N THR A 33 -13.79 16.23 -1.23
CA THR A 33 -12.70 16.36 -0.24
C THR A 33 -11.47 17.03 -0.88
N THR A 34 -11.17 16.69 -2.13
CA THR A 34 -10.06 17.31 -2.87
C THR A 34 -10.29 18.80 -3.10
N ALA A 35 -11.50 19.18 -3.47
CA ALA A 35 -11.87 20.59 -3.74
C ALA A 35 -11.96 21.44 -2.47
N ALA A 36 -12.33 20.84 -1.34
CA ALA A 36 -12.45 21.52 -0.05
C ALA A 36 -11.10 21.72 0.67
N PHE A 37 -10.06 20.95 0.30
CA PHE A 37 -8.74 21.11 0.90
C PHE A 37 -8.17 22.50 0.56
N PRO A 38 -7.49 23.20 1.51
CA PRO A 38 -6.92 24.52 1.26
C PRO A 38 -6.03 24.56 0.02
N THR A 39 -6.14 25.64 -0.76
CA THR A 39 -5.28 25.87 -1.93
C THR A 39 -3.84 26.08 -1.51
N GLU A 40 -3.62 26.72 -0.35
CA GLU A 40 -2.29 26.81 0.26
C GLU A 40 -1.96 25.54 1.02
N SER A 41 -0.70 25.11 0.90
CA SER A 41 -0.18 23.99 1.68
C SER A 41 -0.17 24.32 3.17
N LEU A 42 -0.45 23.33 4.03
CA LEU A 42 -0.17 23.41 5.46
C LEU A 42 1.35 23.46 5.65
N LYS A 43 1.84 24.42 6.40
CA LYS A 43 3.30 24.67 6.54
C LYS A 43 3.66 25.18 7.92
N ASN A 44 4.95 25.16 8.21
CA ASN A 44 5.50 25.67 9.45
C ASN A 44 5.01 27.09 9.75
N GLY A 45 4.48 27.31 10.94
CA GLY A 45 3.95 28.57 11.42
C GLY A 45 2.48 28.83 11.12
N GLN A 46 1.79 28.01 10.32
CA GLN A 46 0.34 28.10 10.13
C GLN A 46 -0.40 27.43 11.27
N ASN A 47 -0.61 28.13 12.36
CA ASN A 47 -1.16 27.60 13.61
C ASN A 47 -2.41 28.36 14.07
N THR A 48 -3.19 28.93 13.14
CA THR A 48 -4.48 29.59 13.44
C THR A 48 -5.58 28.56 13.66
N SER A 49 -6.70 28.97 14.22
CA SER A 49 -7.87 28.10 14.49
C SER A 49 -8.37 27.36 13.25
N GLU A 50 -8.17 27.92 12.06
CA GLU A 50 -8.52 27.32 10.78
C GLU A 50 -7.64 26.12 10.44
N TYR A 51 -6.31 26.23 10.65
CA TYR A 51 -5.34 25.21 10.26
C TYR A 51 -5.12 24.14 11.33
N ILE A 52 -5.37 24.43 12.60
CA ILE A 52 -5.17 23.48 13.71
C ILE A 52 -5.85 22.12 13.48
N PRO A 53 -7.13 22.03 13.04
CA PRO A 53 -7.77 20.74 12.77
C PRO A 53 -7.07 19.94 11.68
N LEU A 54 -6.72 20.59 10.58
CA LEU A 54 -6.03 19.97 9.44
C LEU A 54 -4.61 19.52 9.80
N ASN A 55 -3.89 20.34 10.54
CA ASN A 55 -2.56 20.01 11.06
C ASN A 55 -2.61 18.77 11.96
N LYS A 56 -3.63 18.65 12.83
CA LYS A 56 -3.83 17.46 13.66
C LYS A 56 -4.03 16.20 12.81
N ILE A 57 -4.84 16.30 11.77
CA ILE A 57 -5.08 15.18 10.85
C ILE A 57 -3.77 14.76 10.17
N ALA A 58 -2.98 15.71 9.70
CA ALA A 58 -1.67 15.45 9.13
C ALA A 58 -0.68 14.84 10.15
N GLN A 59 -0.70 15.28 11.41
CA GLN A 59 0.09 14.69 12.49
C GLN A 59 -0.29 13.23 12.74
N TYR A 60 -1.58 12.92 12.81
CA TYR A 60 -2.04 11.53 12.93
C TYR A 60 -1.71 10.72 11.67
N GLY A 61 -1.87 11.30 10.48
CA GLY A 61 -1.48 10.65 9.23
C GLY A 61 0.01 10.29 9.19
N LEU A 62 0.88 11.19 9.61
CA LEU A 62 2.32 10.93 9.74
C LEU A 62 2.58 9.78 10.72
N TYR A 63 1.95 9.82 11.90
CA TYR A 63 2.14 8.79 12.92
C TYR A 63 1.73 7.40 12.43
N PHE A 64 0.57 7.27 11.77
CA PHE A 64 0.10 6.00 11.21
C PHE A 64 0.99 5.48 10.08
N ASN A 65 1.72 6.38 9.42
CA ASN A 65 2.72 6.02 8.40
C ASN A 65 4.13 5.82 8.98
N GLY A 66 4.29 5.78 10.31
CA GLY A 66 5.57 5.52 10.98
C GLY A 66 6.47 6.75 11.16
N TYR A 67 5.96 7.96 10.87
CA TYR A 67 6.68 9.22 11.09
C TYR A 67 6.13 9.94 12.31
N ASN A 68 6.66 9.65 13.49
CA ASN A 68 6.20 10.29 14.71
C ASN A 68 6.49 11.80 14.69
N PRO A 69 5.45 12.68 14.66
CA PRO A 69 5.62 14.14 14.66
C PRO A 69 6.03 14.69 16.02
N GLY A 70 5.99 13.87 17.09
CA GLY A 70 6.31 14.26 18.45
C GLY A 70 5.16 14.92 19.20
N ARG A 71 4.15 15.44 18.52
CA ARG A 71 2.97 16.14 19.10
C ARG A 71 1.73 15.97 18.24
N PHE A 72 0.54 16.14 18.86
CA PHE A 72 -0.76 15.95 18.21
C PHE A 72 -1.74 17.09 18.54
N ASP A 73 -1.22 18.30 18.69
CA ASP A 73 -1.97 19.49 19.10
C ASP A 73 -2.36 20.41 17.93
N GLY A 74 -1.91 20.08 16.71
CA GLY A 74 -2.16 20.88 15.52
C GLY A 74 -1.15 22.01 15.31
N VAL A 75 -0.10 22.08 16.11
CA VAL A 75 1.01 23.02 15.87
C VAL A 75 1.91 22.44 14.77
N TYR A 76 1.99 23.17 13.66
CA TYR A 76 2.92 22.86 12.58
C TYR A 76 4.24 23.56 12.84
N ASP A 77 5.22 22.83 13.28
CA ASP A 77 6.58 23.31 13.58
C ASP A 77 7.62 22.71 12.62
N SER A 78 8.89 23.07 12.81
CA SER A 78 9.99 22.54 12.00
C SER A 78 10.20 21.03 12.16
N SER A 79 9.85 20.45 13.30
CA SER A 79 9.90 18.98 13.51
C SER A 79 8.89 18.29 12.63
N MET A 80 7.63 18.76 12.63
CA MET A 80 6.59 18.23 11.75
C MET A 80 6.99 18.38 10.28
N SER A 81 7.49 19.56 9.87
CA SER A 81 7.97 19.80 8.50
C SER A 81 9.03 18.78 8.07
N SER A 82 9.98 18.47 8.95
CA SER A 82 11.02 17.47 8.68
C SER A 82 10.43 16.05 8.50
N LYS A 83 9.39 15.68 9.24
CA LYS A 83 8.69 14.39 9.09
C LYS A 83 7.87 14.34 7.80
N VAL A 84 7.21 15.43 7.44
CA VAL A 84 6.51 15.55 6.15
C VAL A 84 7.49 15.38 4.99
N LYS A 85 8.64 16.06 5.03
CA LYS A 85 9.69 15.91 4.03
C LYS A 85 10.14 14.45 3.87
N ALA A 86 10.50 13.78 4.96
CA ALA A 86 10.94 12.38 4.93
C ALA A 86 9.86 11.45 4.38
N PHE A 87 8.58 11.70 4.73
CA PHE A 87 7.44 10.98 4.18
C PHE A 87 7.32 11.21 2.66
N GLN A 88 7.38 12.46 2.19
CA GLN A 88 7.29 12.80 0.77
C GLN A 88 8.40 12.17 -0.06
N GLU A 89 9.63 12.18 0.44
CA GLU A 89 10.79 11.55 -0.21
C GLU A 89 10.58 10.03 -0.34
N PHE A 90 10.14 9.36 0.71
CA PHE A 90 9.89 7.92 0.69
C PHE A 90 8.74 7.54 -0.26
N TYR A 91 7.67 8.34 -0.30
CA TYR A 91 6.51 8.07 -1.15
C TYR A 91 6.70 8.51 -2.60
N GLY A 92 7.85 9.13 -2.96
CA GLY A 92 8.08 9.63 -4.31
C GLY A 92 7.17 10.80 -4.68
N LEU A 93 6.72 11.59 -3.70
CA LEU A 93 5.90 12.77 -3.93
C LEU A 93 6.73 13.97 -4.38
N THR A 94 8.04 13.95 -4.17
CA THR A 94 8.97 14.96 -4.66
C THR A 94 9.02 14.92 -6.19
N GLY A 95 8.68 16.03 -6.85
CA GLY A 95 8.60 16.12 -8.31
C GLY A 95 7.18 16.03 -8.87
N ILE A 96 6.16 15.82 -8.03
CA ILE A 96 4.76 16.09 -8.39
C ILE A 96 4.55 17.60 -8.36
N ASP A 97 3.90 18.14 -9.38
CA ASP A 97 3.55 19.57 -9.43
C ASP A 97 2.83 20.00 -8.15
N LEU A 98 3.20 21.16 -7.62
CA LEU A 98 2.66 21.78 -6.42
C LEU A 98 3.03 21.08 -5.08
N VAL A 99 3.85 20.02 -5.07
CA VAL A 99 4.35 19.45 -3.82
C VAL A 99 5.61 20.20 -3.38
N THR A 100 5.46 21.02 -2.34
CA THR A 100 6.58 21.69 -1.67
C THR A 100 7.14 20.78 -0.58
N SER A 101 8.46 20.62 -0.55
CA SER A 101 9.15 19.78 0.44
C SER A 101 8.91 20.26 1.87
N GLY A 102 8.37 19.38 2.70
CA GLY A 102 8.08 19.66 4.10
C GLY A 102 6.78 20.45 4.33
N GLU A 103 5.91 20.56 3.31
CA GLU A 103 4.56 21.14 3.41
C GLU A 103 3.50 20.13 3.00
N VAL A 104 2.29 20.21 3.59
CA VAL A 104 1.19 19.28 3.29
C VAL A 104 0.21 19.98 2.36
N ASN A 105 0.27 19.64 1.08
CA ASN A 105 -0.77 19.95 0.09
C ASN A 105 -1.77 18.78 -0.02
N VAL A 106 -2.77 18.88 -0.87
CA VAL A 106 -3.78 17.85 -1.08
C VAL A 106 -3.19 16.49 -1.49
N SER A 107 -2.13 16.47 -2.32
CA SER A 107 -1.44 15.24 -2.74
C SER A 107 -0.76 14.54 -1.55
N THR A 108 -0.08 15.32 -0.73
CA THR A 108 0.54 14.82 0.50
C THR A 108 -0.52 14.32 1.48
N MET A 109 -1.64 15.06 1.65
CA MET A 109 -2.73 14.64 2.54
C MET A 109 -3.40 13.35 2.05
N LYS A 110 -3.66 13.20 0.76
CA LYS A 110 -4.14 11.93 0.17
C LYS A 110 -3.22 10.76 0.54
N SER A 111 -1.92 10.97 0.41
CA SER A 111 -0.93 9.94 0.68
C SER A 111 -0.78 9.61 2.17
N LEU A 112 -1.04 10.59 3.05
CA LEU A 112 -1.06 10.39 4.50
C LEU A 112 -2.30 9.63 4.98
N SER A 113 -3.45 9.82 4.31
CA SER A 113 -4.74 9.36 4.80
C SER A 113 -5.34 8.19 4.02
N THR A 114 -4.76 7.79 2.89
CA THR A 114 -5.26 6.65 2.09
C THR A 114 -4.13 5.70 1.70
N SER A 115 -4.42 4.41 1.60
CA SER A 115 -3.48 3.39 1.16
C SER A 115 -3.07 3.54 -0.31
N LYS A 116 -3.97 4.03 -1.16
CA LYS A 116 -3.68 4.33 -2.57
C LYS A 116 -2.76 5.56 -2.73
N GLY A 117 -2.82 6.49 -1.78
CA GLY A 117 -2.11 7.76 -1.88
C GLY A 117 -2.61 8.63 -3.04
N ASP A 118 -1.75 9.51 -3.55
CA ASP A 118 -2.05 10.25 -4.77
C ASP A 118 -1.74 9.38 -5.99
N VAL A 119 -2.75 9.15 -6.82
CA VAL A 119 -2.63 8.34 -8.05
C VAL A 119 -1.74 9.00 -9.12
N ASN A 120 -1.52 10.30 -9.02
CA ASN A 120 -0.68 11.06 -9.94
C ASN A 120 0.82 11.04 -9.55
N ARG A 121 1.17 10.40 -8.42
CA ARG A 121 2.58 10.28 -8.02
C ARG A 121 3.38 9.51 -9.06
N SER A 122 4.63 9.87 -9.19
CA SER A 122 5.56 9.11 -10.02
C SER A 122 5.74 7.69 -9.47
N ALA A 123 5.46 6.68 -10.28
CA ALA A 123 5.62 5.29 -9.92
C ALA A 123 6.40 4.53 -11.00
N LYS A 124 7.30 3.65 -10.60
CA LYS A 124 8.05 2.76 -11.50
C LYS A 124 7.45 1.36 -11.60
N ALA A 125 6.54 1.03 -10.68
CA ALA A 125 5.84 -0.23 -10.64
C ALA A 125 4.33 -0.01 -10.46
N CYS A 126 3.56 -0.90 -11.05
CA CYS A 126 2.12 -1.04 -10.82
C CYS A 126 1.78 -2.52 -10.65
N ASP A 127 0.58 -2.82 -10.20
CA ASP A 127 0.03 -4.17 -10.21
C ASP A 127 -1.39 -4.16 -10.80
N CYS A 128 -1.81 -5.28 -11.34
CA CYS A 128 -3.18 -5.44 -11.83
C CYS A 128 -3.63 -6.90 -11.79
N ALA A 129 -4.93 -7.09 -11.59
CA ALA A 129 -5.59 -8.39 -11.72
C ALA A 129 -5.89 -8.76 -13.18
N THR A 130 -5.99 -7.77 -14.05
CA THR A 130 -6.28 -7.96 -15.48
C THR A 130 -5.12 -8.67 -16.19
N VAL A 131 -5.44 -9.69 -16.98
CA VAL A 131 -4.47 -10.32 -17.88
C VAL A 131 -4.10 -9.33 -18.99
N LEU A 132 -2.80 -9.03 -19.07
CA LEU A 132 -2.30 -8.00 -19.98
C LEU A 132 -2.07 -8.57 -21.40
N ASN A 133 -2.65 -7.91 -22.40
CA ASN A 133 -2.26 -8.13 -23.78
C ASN A 133 -1.07 -7.25 -24.17
N LYS A 134 -0.55 -7.47 -25.39
CA LYS A 134 0.63 -6.73 -25.89
C LYS A 134 0.45 -5.21 -25.88
N GLN A 135 -0.74 -4.73 -26.29
CA GLN A 135 -0.99 -3.29 -26.34
C GLN A 135 -1.01 -2.68 -24.94
N GLN A 136 -1.72 -3.31 -24.01
CA GLN A 136 -1.75 -2.85 -22.61
C GLN A 136 -0.37 -2.84 -21.97
N ALA A 137 0.48 -3.84 -22.24
CA ALA A 137 1.86 -3.85 -21.76
C ALA A 137 2.68 -2.68 -22.35
N LEU A 138 2.52 -2.37 -23.63
CA LEU A 138 3.15 -1.21 -24.26
C LEU A 138 2.63 0.11 -23.68
N ASP A 139 1.33 0.22 -23.39
CA ASP A 139 0.75 1.43 -22.79
C ASP A 139 1.32 1.68 -21.39
N LEU A 140 1.47 0.64 -20.58
CA LEU A 140 2.14 0.74 -19.27
C LEU A 140 3.60 1.18 -19.44
N LYS A 141 4.33 0.63 -20.40
CA LYS A 141 5.71 1.04 -20.68
C LYS A 141 5.79 2.51 -21.07
N ASN A 142 4.91 2.96 -21.95
CA ASN A 142 4.85 4.34 -22.41
C ASN A 142 4.44 5.32 -21.28
N ALA A 143 3.63 4.84 -20.33
CA ALA A 143 3.30 5.59 -19.11
C ALA A 143 4.44 5.69 -18.10
N GLY A 144 5.61 5.09 -18.40
CA GLY A 144 6.82 5.20 -17.59
C GLY A 144 7.05 4.10 -16.57
N PHE A 145 6.19 3.08 -16.55
CA PHE A 145 6.40 1.91 -15.69
C PHE A 145 7.56 1.04 -16.20
N SER A 146 8.20 0.36 -15.28
CA SER A 146 9.28 -0.61 -15.56
C SER A 146 8.97 -1.99 -14.99
N HIS A 147 8.05 -2.09 -14.05
CA HIS A 147 7.69 -3.34 -13.37
C HIS A 147 6.17 -3.48 -13.26
N VAL A 148 5.69 -4.72 -13.40
CA VAL A 148 4.27 -5.05 -13.23
C VAL A 148 4.14 -6.20 -12.24
N GLY A 149 3.37 -5.98 -11.16
CA GLY A 149 2.96 -7.02 -10.24
C GLY A 149 1.83 -7.86 -10.85
N ARG A 150 2.02 -9.17 -10.91
CA ARG A 150 1.00 -10.09 -11.39
C ARG A 150 0.81 -11.24 -10.42
N TYR A 151 -0.40 -11.74 -10.35
CA TYR A 151 -0.79 -12.75 -9.38
C TYR A 151 -0.40 -14.15 -9.85
N LEU A 152 0.14 -14.97 -8.94
CA LEU A 152 0.48 -16.38 -9.23
C LEU A 152 -0.75 -17.28 -9.30
N THR A 153 -1.80 -16.92 -8.56
CA THR A 153 -3.02 -17.72 -8.35
C THR A 153 -4.24 -16.82 -8.24
N GLY A 154 -5.42 -17.41 -8.03
CA GLY A 154 -6.62 -16.71 -7.64
C GLY A 154 -7.47 -16.18 -8.79
N SER A 155 -8.59 -15.58 -8.41
CA SER A 155 -9.59 -14.98 -9.29
C SER A 155 -10.13 -13.68 -8.68
N VAL A 156 -10.85 -12.89 -9.46
CA VAL A 156 -11.49 -11.65 -9.04
C VAL A 156 -12.97 -11.63 -9.38
N GLY A 157 -13.72 -10.89 -8.57
CA GLY A 157 -15.16 -10.66 -8.75
C GLY A 157 -16.02 -11.88 -8.44
N THR A 158 -17.33 -11.67 -8.49
CA THR A 158 -18.34 -12.73 -8.26
C THR A 158 -18.36 -13.79 -9.35
N GLU A 159 -17.86 -13.46 -10.53
CA GLU A 159 -17.75 -14.37 -11.69
C GLU A 159 -16.47 -15.20 -11.66
N HIS A 160 -15.65 -15.08 -10.62
CA HIS A 160 -14.38 -15.80 -10.46
C HIS A 160 -13.46 -15.71 -11.69
N ILE A 161 -13.33 -14.51 -12.26
CA ILE A 161 -12.46 -14.27 -13.43
C ILE A 161 -11.00 -14.55 -13.00
N PRO A 162 -10.29 -15.46 -13.71
CA PRO A 162 -8.91 -15.78 -13.37
C PRO A 162 -8.01 -14.54 -13.41
N LYS A 163 -7.22 -14.31 -12.33
CA LYS A 163 -6.23 -13.23 -12.25
C LYS A 163 -4.79 -13.72 -12.36
N PHE A 164 -4.59 -15.02 -12.41
CA PHE A 164 -3.25 -15.60 -12.44
C PHE A 164 -2.53 -15.38 -13.77
N ILE A 165 -1.23 -15.12 -13.66
CA ILE A 165 -0.36 -14.89 -14.82
C ILE A 165 -0.09 -16.20 -15.59
N THR A 166 0.01 -16.09 -16.91
CA THR A 166 0.38 -17.18 -17.81
C THR A 166 1.74 -16.94 -18.46
N LEU A 167 2.35 -18.00 -19.02
CA LEU A 167 3.62 -17.88 -19.75
C LEU A 167 3.50 -16.94 -20.97
N ASP A 168 2.36 -16.96 -21.65
CA ASP A 168 2.16 -16.09 -22.83
C ASP A 168 1.99 -14.63 -22.41
N GLU A 169 1.35 -14.36 -21.28
CA GLU A 169 1.29 -13.02 -20.71
C GLU A 169 2.69 -12.52 -20.29
N ILE A 170 3.51 -13.37 -19.64
CA ILE A 170 4.90 -13.03 -19.29
C ILE A 170 5.66 -12.59 -20.53
N LYS A 171 5.59 -13.36 -21.62
CA LYS A 171 6.24 -13.01 -22.90
C LYS A 171 5.74 -11.67 -23.46
N CYS A 172 4.43 -11.39 -23.35
CA CYS A 172 3.87 -10.09 -23.76
C CYS A 172 4.46 -8.94 -22.94
N ILE A 173 4.51 -9.07 -21.63
CA ILE A 173 5.04 -8.06 -20.70
C ILE A 173 6.55 -7.83 -20.96
N GLU A 174 7.34 -8.90 -21.06
CA GLU A 174 8.78 -8.82 -21.32
C GLU A 174 9.09 -8.23 -22.70
N SER A 175 8.29 -8.57 -23.75
CA SER A 175 8.47 -8.01 -25.08
C SER A 175 8.22 -6.51 -25.15
N ALA A 176 7.43 -5.96 -24.23
CA ALA A 176 7.24 -4.53 -24.05
C ALA A 176 8.38 -3.86 -23.24
N GLY A 177 9.35 -4.61 -22.74
CA GLY A 177 10.46 -4.11 -21.93
C GLY A 177 10.08 -3.82 -20.48
N LEU A 178 9.07 -4.54 -19.95
CA LEU A 178 8.66 -4.51 -18.55
C LEU A 178 9.17 -5.77 -17.84
N SER A 179 9.43 -5.68 -16.55
CA SER A 179 9.72 -6.82 -15.67
C SER A 179 8.48 -7.20 -14.86
N VAL A 180 8.34 -8.48 -14.54
CA VAL A 180 7.25 -9.00 -13.70
C VAL A 180 7.76 -9.28 -12.29
N PHE A 181 6.98 -8.93 -11.28
CA PHE A 181 7.15 -9.42 -9.91
C PHE A 181 5.90 -10.18 -9.45
N PRO A 182 6.09 -11.38 -8.86
CA PRO A 182 4.97 -12.25 -8.51
C PRO A 182 4.32 -11.84 -7.20
N ILE A 183 2.98 -11.80 -7.19
CA ILE A 183 2.13 -11.59 -6.02
C ILE A 183 1.35 -12.87 -5.75
N TYR A 184 1.25 -13.26 -4.49
CA TYR A 184 0.37 -14.33 -4.02
C TYR A 184 -0.78 -13.73 -3.22
N GLN A 185 -2.01 -13.98 -3.67
CA GLN A 185 -3.23 -13.56 -3.00
C GLN A 185 -4.41 -14.44 -3.40
N ASP A 186 -4.70 -15.47 -2.63
CA ASP A 186 -5.93 -16.27 -2.77
C ASP A 186 -7.03 -15.82 -1.79
N GLY A 187 -6.65 -15.07 -0.76
CA GLY A 187 -7.46 -14.36 0.22
C GLY A 187 -6.71 -13.11 0.70
N GLY A 188 -6.78 -12.79 1.99
CA GLY A 188 -5.97 -11.72 2.58
C GLY A 188 -6.59 -10.33 2.48
N TYR A 189 -7.86 -10.23 2.10
CA TYR A 189 -8.64 -8.98 2.07
C TYR A 189 -9.49 -8.78 3.34
N GLU A 190 -9.40 -9.70 4.31
CA GLU A 190 -10.08 -9.63 5.60
C GLU A 190 -9.30 -10.37 6.70
N LEU A 191 -9.54 -9.99 7.95
CA LEU A 191 -8.83 -10.53 9.10
C LEU A 191 -9.04 -12.03 9.29
N ASP A 192 -10.22 -12.54 8.98
CA ASP A 192 -10.60 -13.95 9.24
C ASP A 192 -9.70 -14.93 8.49
N TYR A 193 -9.19 -14.54 7.33
CA TYR A 193 -8.21 -15.33 6.58
C TYR A 193 -6.95 -15.64 7.40
N PHE A 194 -6.47 -14.68 8.16
CA PHE A 194 -5.23 -14.79 8.94
C PHE A 194 -5.39 -15.44 10.31
N LYS A 195 -6.64 -15.73 10.73
CA LYS A 195 -6.91 -16.41 12.00
C LYS A 195 -6.55 -17.89 11.99
N ASN A 196 -6.46 -18.51 10.81
CA ASN A 196 -6.01 -19.89 10.67
C ASN A 196 -4.48 -19.96 10.93
N PRO A 197 -4.02 -20.63 12.00
CA PRO A 197 -2.61 -20.63 12.37
C PRO A 197 -1.69 -21.32 11.36
N THR A 198 -2.23 -22.13 10.45
CA THR A 198 -1.45 -22.83 9.41
C THR A 198 -1.49 -22.15 8.05
N GLN A 199 -2.26 -21.07 7.90
CA GLN A 199 -2.49 -20.42 6.61
C GLN A 199 -1.18 -19.99 5.95
N GLY A 200 -0.25 -19.41 6.70
CA GLY A 200 1.04 -19.00 6.15
C GLY A 200 1.84 -20.14 5.52
N SER A 201 1.80 -21.35 6.10
CA SER A 201 2.48 -22.51 5.52
C SER A 201 1.77 -23.04 4.27
N ILE A 202 0.43 -23.00 4.25
CA ILE A 202 -0.38 -23.40 3.09
C ILE A 202 -0.09 -22.48 1.91
N ASP A 203 -0.13 -21.19 2.17
CA ASP A 203 0.11 -20.16 1.15
C ASP A 203 1.54 -20.20 0.61
N ALA A 204 2.51 -20.37 1.50
CA ALA A 204 3.92 -20.53 1.12
C ALA A 204 4.14 -21.71 0.17
N GLN A 205 3.53 -22.85 0.48
CA GLN A 205 3.59 -24.04 -0.38
C GLN A 205 2.94 -23.80 -1.73
N THR A 206 1.73 -23.23 -1.74
CA THR A 206 0.96 -22.96 -2.96
C THR A 206 1.69 -21.97 -3.85
N ALA A 207 2.22 -20.90 -3.27
CA ALA A 207 2.96 -19.86 -3.98
C ALA A 207 4.25 -20.42 -4.65
N ILE A 208 5.02 -21.24 -3.93
CA ILE A 208 6.23 -21.89 -4.47
C ILE A 208 5.87 -22.81 -5.64
N LEU A 209 4.85 -23.66 -5.49
CA LEU A 209 4.43 -24.56 -6.56
C LEU A 209 3.91 -23.81 -7.79
N ALA A 210 3.15 -22.73 -7.59
CA ALA A 210 2.67 -21.89 -8.68
C ALA A 210 3.83 -21.19 -9.41
N ALA A 211 4.79 -20.64 -8.68
CA ALA A 211 5.98 -20.00 -9.23
C ALA A 211 6.85 -20.99 -10.00
N GLU A 212 7.08 -22.20 -9.47
CA GLU A 212 7.84 -23.26 -10.16
C GLU A 212 7.17 -23.69 -11.46
N ARG A 213 5.83 -23.82 -11.46
CA ARG A 213 5.05 -24.24 -12.63
C ARG A 213 5.19 -23.29 -13.83
N ILE A 214 5.28 -22.00 -13.59
CA ILE A 214 5.44 -20.97 -14.64
C ILE A 214 6.90 -20.58 -14.86
N GLY A 215 7.85 -21.26 -14.21
CA GLY A 215 9.27 -21.06 -14.43
C GLY A 215 9.85 -19.78 -13.84
N VAL A 216 9.28 -19.23 -12.76
CA VAL A 216 9.85 -18.08 -12.07
C VAL A 216 11.31 -18.33 -11.72
N PRO A 217 12.24 -17.40 -12.03
CA PRO A 217 13.66 -17.57 -11.76
C PRO A 217 13.96 -17.80 -10.28
N ALA A 218 15.00 -18.60 -10.01
CA ALA A 218 15.46 -18.85 -8.65
C ALA A 218 15.87 -17.54 -7.96
N GLY A 219 15.61 -17.44 -6.66
CA GLY A 219 15.93 -16.25 -5.86
C GLY A 219 14.95 -15.09 -6.00
N THR A 220 13.91 -15.21 -6.84
CA THR A 220 12.87 -14.17 -6.98
C THR A 220 12.09 -14.01 -5.68
N THR A 221 11.76 -12.77 -5.34
CA THR A 221 10.86 -12.46 -4.21
C THR A 221 9.41 -12.64 -4.63
N ILE A 222 8.63 -13.42 -3.86
CA ILE A 222 7.18 -13.59 -4.00
C ILE A 222 6.51 -12.75 -2.90
N TYR A 223 5.63 -11.83 -3.29
CA TYR A 223 4.96 -10.90 -2.39
C TYR A 223 3.62 -11.46 -1.92
N PHE A 224 3.47 -11.67 -0.61
CA PHE A 224 2.23 -12.14 0.00
C PHE A 224 1.36 -10.96 0.40
N ALA A 225 0.08 -11.00 0.00
CA ALA A 225 -0.83 -9.88 0.17
C ALA A 225 -1.50 -9.87 1.55
N VAL A 226 -1.50 -8.68 2.17
CA VAL A 226 -2.37 -8.28 3.27
C VAL A 226 -3.13 -7.06 2.77
N ASP A 227 -4.33 -7.26 2.25
CA ASP A 227 -5.06 -6.26 1.46
C ASP A 227 -6.27 -5.70 2.23
N PHE A 228 -6.04 -5.32 3.48
CA PHE A 228 -7.03 -4.64 4.32
C PHE A 228 -6.34 -3.80 5.39
N ASP A 229 -7.07 -2.83 5.96
CA ASP A 229 -6.56 -1.98 7.04
C ASP A 229 -6.54 -2.73 8.37
N CYS A 230 -5.34 -3.02 8.88
CA CYS A 230 -5.13 -3.72 10.14
C CYS A 230 -4.95 -2.75 11.31
N TYR A 231 -5.56 -3.06 12.44
CA TYR A 231 -5.18 -2.45 13.74
C TYR A 231 -3.85 -3.03 14.23
N GLY A 232 -3.09 -2.26 15.04
CA GLY A 232 -1.79 -2.69 15.53
C GLY A 232 -1.80 -4.07 16.20
N TYR A 233 -2.79 -4.32 17.09
CA TYR A 233 -2.92 -5.62 17.76
C TYR A 233 -3.24 -6.77 16.78
N GLN A 234 -3.92 -6.51 15.67
CA GLN A 234 -4.21 -7.52 14.65
C GLN A 234 -2.93 -7.92 13.91
N VAL A 235 -2.07 -6.94 13.64
CA VAL A 235 -0.76 -7.22 13.03
C VAL A 235 0.06 -8.13 13.93
N ASP A 236 0.20 -7.78 15.21
CA ASP A 236 1.00 -8.56 16.16
C ASP A 236 0.39 -9.97 16.42
N THR A 237 -0.95 -10.08 16.46
CA THR A 237 -1.64 -11.33 16.82
C THR A 237 -1.79 -12.30 15.64
N PHE A 238 -2.00 -11.80 14.42
CA PHE A 238 -2.37 -12.63 13.28
C PHE A 238 -1.41 -12.52 12.09
N ILE A 239 -0.95 -11.31 11.75
CA ILE A 239 -0.12 -11.12 10.57
C ILE A 239 1.32 -11.56 10.82
N ILE A 240 1.91 -11.20 11.96
CA ILE A 240 3.27 -11.63 12.32
C ILE A 240 3.39 -13.15 12.38
N PRO A 241 2.50 -13.91 13.06
CA PRO A 241 2.52 -15.38 13.02
C PRO A 241 2.35 -15.95 11.62
N TYR A 242 1.46 -15.39 10.79
CA TYR A 242 1.28 -15.80 9.41
C TYR A 242 2.60 -15.69 8.62
N PHE A 243 3.29 -14.56 8.69
CA PHE A 243 4.59 -14.37 8.03
C PHE A 243 5.72 -15.18 8.66
N ALA A 244 5.65 -15.48 9.96
CA ALA A 244 6.59 -16.40 10.59
C ALA A 244 6.51 -17.80 9.98
N HIS A 245 5.29 -18.30 9.70
CA HIS A 245 5.08 -19.57 9.01
C HIS A 245 5.54 -19.55 7.55
N ILE A 246 5.30 -18.44 6.82
CA ILE A 246 5.85 -18.26 5.47
C ILE A 246 7.38 -18.31 5.52
N ASN A 247 8.00 -17.52 6.40
CA ASN A 247 9.46 -17.45 6.53
C ASN A 247 10.05 -18.83 6.87
N MET A 248 9.46 -19.55 7.82
CA MET A 248 9.88 -20.90 8.16
C MET A 248 9.82 -21.85 6.94
N PHE A 249 8.75 -21.79 6.16
CA PHE A 249 8.59 -22.62 4.97
C PHE A 249 9.59 -22.25 3.87
N PHE A 250 9.81 -20.96 3.63
CA PHE A 250 10.76 -20.45 2.63
C PHE A 250 12.20 -20.77 2.97
N ASN A 251 12.55 -20.89 4.25
CA ASN A 251 13.87 -21.31 4.73
C ASN A 251 14.04 -22.84 4.78
N SER A 252 13.00 -23.60 4.46
CA SER A 252 13.06 -25.07 4.47
C SER A 252 13.65 -25.64 3.17
N PHE A 253 13.99 -26.94 3.17
CA PHE A 253 14.45 -27.66 1.98
C PHE A 253 13.40 -27.75 0.86
N ARG A 254 12.12 -27.43 1.16
CA ARG A 254 11.02 -27.45 0.19
C ARG A 254 11.10 -26.30 -0.81
N ASN A 255 11.73 -25.20 -0.44
CA ASN A 255 12.02 -24.08 -1.33
C ASN A 255 13.31 -24.32 -2.14
N LYS A 256 13.25 -25.22 -3.10
CA LYS A 256 14.41 -25.63 -3.92
C LYS A 256 14.97 -24.49 -4.77
N LYS A 257 14.12 -23.58 -5.21
CA LYS A 257 14.48 -22.41 -6.03
C LYS A 257 15.01 -21.23 -5.20
N LYS A 258 15.03 -21.36 -3.86
CA LYS A 258 15.48 -20.28 -2.97
C LYS A 258 14.73 -18.97 -3.19
N TYR A 259 13.44 -19.04 -3.48
CA TYR A 259 12.58 -17.87 -3.50
C TYR A 259 12.63 -17.11 -2.16
N LYS A 260 12.41 -15.82 -2.22
CA LYS A 260 12.35 -14.97 -1.05
C LYS A 260 10.91 -14.59 -0.75
N ALA A 261 10.58 -14.42 0.52
CA ALA A 261 9.28 -13.89 0.92
C ALA A 261 9.32 -12.37 0.94
N GLY A 262 8.33 -11.74 0.34
CA GLY A 262 8.05 -10.31 0.43
C GLY A 262 6.64 -10.08 0.98
N ILE A 263 6.32 -8.84 1.28
CA ILE A 263 4.98 -8.42 1.70
C ILE A 263 4.42 -7.36 0.76
N TYR A 264 3.13 -7.46 0.45
CA TYR A 264 2.33 -6.48 -0.26
C TYR A 264 1.16 -6.08 0.66
N GLY A 265 0.98 -4.80 0.94
CA GLY A 265 -0.10 -4.36 1.82
C GLY A 265 0.08 -2.94 2.33
N PRO A 266 -0.72 -2.55 3.34
CA PRO A 266 -0.61 -1.26 3.99
C PRO A 266 0.80 -1.05 4.55
N ARG A 267 1.30 0.17 4.42
CA ARG A 267 2.67 0.48 4.79
C ARG A 267 3.02 0.11 6.23
N TYR A 268 2.13 0.39 7.18
CA TYR A 268 2.33 0.04 8.58
C TYR A 268 2.56 -1.47 8.75
N VAL A 269 1.76 -2.29 8.06
CA VAL A 269 1.89 -3.76 8.09
C VAL A 269 3.21 -4.18 7.47
N CYS A 270 3.56 -3.61 6.31
CA CYS A 270 4.83 -3.90 5.64
C CYS A 270 6.04 -3.57 6.53
N SER A 271 6.05 -2.39 7.16
CA SER A 271 7.12 -1.98 8.07
C SER A 271 7.23 -2.92 9.26
N LYS A 272 6.11 -3.25 9.90
CA LYS A 272 6.09 -4.17 11.05
C LYS A 272 6.65 -5.54 10.71
N VAL A 273 6.20 -6.15 9.61
CA VAL A 273 6.67 -7.48 9.19
C VAL A 273 8.15 -7.46 8.82
N SER A 274 8.61 -6.38 8.17
CA SER A 274 10.03 -6.17 7.84
C SER A 274 10.89 -6.00 9.10
N ASP A 275 10.44 -5.23 10.09
CA ASP A 275 11.16 -5.02 11.35
C ASP A 275 11.36 -6.33 12.14
N TYR A 276 10.45 -7.29 11.98
CA TYR A 276 10.61 -8.64 12.53
C TYR A 276 11.56 -9.54 11.71
N GLY A 277 12.10 -9.05 10.58
CA GLY A 277 13.01 -9.83 9.72
C GLY A 277 12.34 -11.03 9.03
N LEU A 278 11.03 -11.00 8.84
CA LEU A 278 10.25 -12.11 8.27
C LEU A 278 10.18 -12.09 6.74
N VAL A 279 10.55 -10.98 6.12
CA VAL A 279 10.59 -10.76 4.67
C VAL A 279 11.93 -10.16 4.25
N SER A 280 12.22 -10.24 2.93
CA SER A 280 13.49 -9.81 2.32
C SER A 280 13.33 -8.50 1.56
#